data_2f8755c628ef23131c7f9c7ce4134380
#
_entry.id   2f8755c628ef23131c7f9c7ce4134380
#
_cell.length_a   1.000
_cell.length_b   1.000
_cell.length_c   1.000
_cell.angle_alpha   90.00
_cell.angle_beta   90.00
_cell.angle_gamma   90.00
#
_symmetry.space_group_name_H-M   'P 1'
#
loop_
_entity.id
_entity.type
_entity.pdbx_description
1 polymer ?
#
loop_
_entity_poly.entity_id
_entity_poly.type
_entity_poly.pdbx_seq_one_letter_code
_entity_poly.pdbx_strand_id
1 'polypeptide(L)'
;DLRMSRGLGDVYKRQVKEKCIALLEEKKDVTTLSEYKEKYDQFLTEFNDVGKSELARYVVHRKAVIELLDELIGKTDEDTFTNEDIIHSIFFPIRTSSDEVPFNKQNLWLLDERLAYHSFLSSDKTFESIQQLDSKSTDRPDLLIFNDAIAFTEDESGPYNSFTIVEFKKPQRNNYIDNDPKHNPLDQVETYIEELLEGKVTNRRGRKIIVDTNTPFYVYIVCDITKSFEKILKKREFKPMPDGQGYFYFKSEYYSAYIEVIPFEKVVTNAKKRNRILFDKLGID
;
A
#
# COMPACT_ATOMS: atom_id res chain seq x y z
N ASP A 1 -0.63 32.03 -20.45
CA ASP A 1 0.41 31.04 -20.81
C ASP A 1 0.29 29.70 -20.07
N LEU A 2 -0.22 29.65 -18.85
CA LEU A 2 -0.45 28.39 -18.10
C LEU A 2 -1.54 27.50 -18.73
N ARG A 3 -2.49 28.02 -19.46
CA ARG A 3 -3.52 27.26 -20.19
C ARG A 3 -2.97 26.57 -21.44
N MET A 4 -2.05 27.23 -22.17
CA MET A 4 -1.39 26.66 -23.34
C MET A 4 -0.44 25.50 -22.94
N SER A 5 0.29 25.63 -21.83
CA SER A 5 1.20 24.55 -21.37
C SER A 5 0.46 23.29 -20.90
N ARG A 6 -0.73 23.42 -20.28
CA ARG A 6 -1.58 22.28 -19.94
C ARG A 6 -2.13 21.55 -21.15
N GLY A 7 -2.60 22.30 -22.17
CA GLY A 7 -3.11 21.71 -23.39
C GLY A 7 -2.05 20.94 -24.20
N LEU A 8 -0.82 21.47 -24.29
CA LEU A 8 0.30 20.75 -24.91
C LEU A 8 0.66 19.46 -24.14
N GLY A 9 0.73 19.52 -22.81
CA GLY A 9 1.00 18.35 -22.00
C GLY A 9 -0.01 17.21 -22.19
N ASP A 10 -1.29 17.54 -22.31
CA ASP A 10 -2.36 16.55 -22.53
C ASP A 10 -2.31 15.96 -23.95
N VAL A 11 -1.98 16.74 -24.97
CA VAL A 11 -1.77 16.22 -26.33
C VAL A 11 -0.59 15.26 -26.39
N TYR A 12 0.52 15.59 -25.75
CA TYR A 12 1.69 14.70 -25.70
C TYR A 12 1.43 13.43 -24.91
N LYS A 13 0.74 13.49 -23.77
CA LYS A 13 0.34 12.29 -23.01
C LYS A 13 -0.54 11.38 -23.85
N ARG A 14 -1.45 11.93 -24.63
CA ARG A 14 -2.31 11.18 -25.55
C ARG A 14 -1.48 10.48 -26.64
N GLN A 15 -0.55 11.19 -27.28
CA GLN A 15 0.34 10.62 -28.30
C GLN A 15 1.21 9.48 -27.74
N VAL A 16 1.78 9.67 -26.54
CA VAL A 16 2.56 8.61 -25.87
C VAL A 16 1.68 7.39 -25.60
N LYS A 17 0.46 7.58 -25.08
CA LYS A 17 -0.50 6.52 -24.85
C LYS A 17 -0.85 5.78 -26.14
N GLU A 18 -1.14 6.48 -27.23
CA GLU A 18 -1.46 5.89 -28.54
C GLU A 18 -0.30 5.09 -29.08
N LYS A 19 0.96 5.57 -28.97
CA LYS A 19 2.16 4.82 -29.36
C LYS A 19 2.40 3.58 -28.49
N CYS A 20 2.19 3.67 -27.19
CA CYS A 20 2.27 2.50 -26.29
C CYS A 20 1.23 1.43 -26.65
N ILE A 21 0.00 1.85 -26.95
CA ILE A 21 -1.06 0.95 -27.39
C ILE A 21 -0.68 0.27 -28.71
N ALA A 22 -0.21 1.04 -29.70
CA ALA A 22 0.22 0.52 -30.99
C ALA A 22 1.33 -0.54 -30.82
N LEU A 23 2.37 -0.28 -30.00
CA LEU A 23 3.42 -1.25 -29.69
C LEU A 23 2.86 -2.53 -29.06
N LEU A 24 1.89 -2.39 -28.14
CA LEU A 24 1.26 -3.54 -27.47
C LEU A 24 0.35 -4.34 -28.43
N GLU A 25 -0.26 -3.68 -29.43
CA GLU A 25 -1.06 -4.34 -30.48
C GLU A 25 -0.14 -5.08 -31.47
N GLU A 26 0.96 -4.46 -31.91
CA GLU A 26 1.96 -5.09 -32.77
C GLU A 26 2.64 -6.29 -32.13
N LYS A 27 2.66 -6.37 -30.78
CA LYS A 27 3.18 -7.53 -30.04
C LYS A 27 2.45 -8.84 -30.40
N LYS A 28 1.23 -8.78 -30.88
CA LYS A 28 0.45 -9.99 -31.26
C LYS A 28 1.10 -10.77 -32.43
N ASP A 29 1.90 -10.07 -33.24
CA ASP A 29 2.58 -10.65 -34.41
C ASP A 29 4.04 -11.03 -34.13
N VAL A 30 4.51 -10.84 -32.88
CA VAL A 30 5.89 -11.14 -32.49
C VAL A 30 5.99 -12.59 -32.01
N THR A 31 6.80 -13.37 -32.69
CA THR A 31 6.98 -14.81 -32.42
C THR A 31 8.26 -15.11 -31.63
N THR A 32 9.22 -14.17 -31.59
CA THR A 32 10.50 -14.35 -30.92
C THR A 32 10.85 -13.18 -30.00
N LEU A 33 11.67 -13.46 -28.96
CA LEU A 33 12.17 -12.43 -28.05
C LEU A 33 13.09 -11.42 -28.78
N SER A 34 13.78 -11.85 -29.86
CA SER A 34 14.65 -10.97 -30.65
C SER A 34 13.83 -9.91 -31.38
N GLU A 35 12.77 -10.33 -32.10
CA GLU A 35 11.85 -9.42 -32.78
C GLU A 35 11.17 -8.43 -31.80
N TYR A 36 10.82 -8.89 -30.59
CA TYR A 36 10.29 -8.00 -29.55
C TYR A 36 11.32 -6.93 -29.17
N LYS A 37 12.57 -7.29 -28.96
CA LYS A 37 13.63 -6.34 -28.59
C LYS A 37 13.85 -5.29 -29.68
N GLU A 38 13.89 -5.69 -30.96
CA GLU A 38 14.05 -4.74 -32.07
C GLU A 38 12.89 -3.74 -32.13
N LYS A 39 11.65 -4.20 -32.04
CA LYS A 39 10.47 -3.32 -31.99
C LYS A 39 10.46 -2.41 -30.75
N TYR A 40 10.89 -2.93 -29.61
CA TYR A 40 11.01 -2.14 -28.39
C TYR A 40 12.08 -1.06 -28.49
N ASP A 41 13.23 -1.37 -29.08
CA ASP A 41 14.31 -0.39 -29.29
C ASP A 41 13.89 0.70 -30.29
N GLN A 42 13.14 0.35 -31.35
CA GLN A 42 12.53 1.32 -32.27
C GLN A 42 11.56 2.22 -31.53
N PHE A 43 10.65 1.67 -30.73
CA PHE A 43 9.72 2.43 -29.90
C PHE A 43 10.45 3.41 -28.97
N LEU A 44 11.52 2.94 -28.28
CA LEU A 44 12.31 3.80 -27.39
C LEU A 44 12.98 4.95 -28.11
N THR A 45 13.40 4.74 -29.36
CA THR A 45 14.00 5.79 -30.20
C THR A 45 12.97 6.85 -30.58
N GLU A 46 11.73 6.44 -30.83
CA GLU A 46 10.62 7.33 -31.16
C GLU A 46 9.94 7.97 -29.93
N PHE A 47 10.27 7.47 -28.71
CA PHE A 47 9.68 7.96 -27.48
C PHE A 47 10.10 9.40 -27.24
N ASN A 48 9.15 10.31 -27.26
CA ASN A 48 9.44 11.73 -27.16
C ASN A 48 9.94 12.18 -25.77
N ASP A 49 10.59 13.33 -25.71
CA ASP A 49 11.20 13.85 -24.48
C ASP A 49 10.18 14.11 -23.35
N VAL A 50 8.91 14.33 -23.69
CA VAL A 50 7.85 14.51 -22.69
C VAL A 50 7.55 13.22 -21.96
N GLY A 51 7.44 12.10 -22.69
CA GLY A 51 7.23 10.78 -22.07
C GLY A 51 8.41 10.37 -21.18
N LYS A 52 9.64 10.62 -21.64
CA LYS A 52 10.85 10.42 -20.84
C LYS A 52 10.84 11.28 -19.57
N SER A 53 10.45 12.53 -19.68
CA SER A 53 10.37 13.45 -18.56
C SER A 53 9.32 13.04 -17.53
N GLU A 54 8.14 12.58 -17.96
CA GLU A 54 7.08 12.11 -17.04
C GLU A 54 7.52 10.84 -16.29
N LEU A 55 8.18 9.89 -16.97
CA LEU A 55 8.73 8.72 -16.33
C LEU A 55 9.84 9.07 -15.33
N ALA A 56 10.75 9.97 -15.72
CA ALA A 56 11.79 10.46 -14.83
C ALA A 56 11.21 11.13 -13.57
N ARG A 57 10.18 11.97 -13.73
CA ARG A 57 9.46 12.58 -12.58
C ARG A 57 8.86 11.54 -11.65
N TYR A 58 8.27 10.49 -12.19
CA TYR A 58 7.70 9.40 -11.39
C TYR A 58 8.79 8.70 -10.56
N VAL A 59 9.94 8.39 -11.18
CA VAL A 59 11.06 7.73 -10.49
C VAL A 59 11.69 8.63 -9.43
N VAL A 60 11.90 9.92 -9.76
CA VAL A 60 12.41 10.92 -8.80
C VAL A 60 11.44 11.11 -7.62
N HIS A 61 10.13 11.13 -7.89
CA HIS A 61 9.12 11.19 -6.83
C HIS A 61 9.24 10.00 -5.87
N ARG A 62 9.37 8.76 -6.40
CA ARG A 62 9.57 7.57 -5.56
C ARG A 62 10.82 7.68 -4.69
N LYS A 63 11.94 8.14 -5.26
CA LYS A 63 13.16 8.36 -4.50
C LYS A 63 12.96 9.37 -3.38
N ALA A 64 12.39 10.53 -3.70
CA ALA A 64 12.13 11.58 -2.72
C ALA A 64 11.22 11.13 -1.57
N VAL A 65 10.19 10.33 -1.86
CA VAL A 65 9.28 9.78 -0.83
C VAL A 65 9.99 8.76 0.06
N ILE A 66 10.87 7.91 -0.51
CA ILE A 66 11.68 6.96 0.28
C ILE A 66 12.65 7.71 1.19
N GLU A 67 13.35 8.73 0.68
CA GLU A 67 14.29 9.54 1.44
C GLU A 67 13.57 10.31 2.55
N LEU A 68 12.40 10.88 2.26
CA LEU A 68 11.58 11.56 3.27
C LEU A 68 11.18 10.60 4.41
N LEU A 69 10.74 9.38 4.08
CA LEU A 69 10.42 8.39 5.10
C LEU A 69 11.66 8.02 5.92
N ASP A 70 12.82 7.81 5.27
CA ASP A 70 14.09 7.46 5.92
C ASP A 70 14.53 8.55 6.92
N GLU A 71 14.37 9.83 6.58
CA GLU A 71 14.64 10.96 7.47
C GLU A 71 13.66 10.99 8.66
N LEU A 72 12.37 10.80 8.41
CA LEU A 72 11.33 10.94 9.42
C LEU A 72 11.29 9.81 10.45
N ILE A 73 11.80 8.63 10.13
CA ILE A 73 11.94 7.54 11.10
C ILE A 73 13.11 7.75 12.07
N GLY A 74 14.03 8.66 11.74
CA GLY A 74 15.13 9.07 12.61
C GLY A 74 14.69 9.98 13.76
N LYS A 75 15.64 10.34 14.60
CA LYS A 75 15.44 11.35 15.63
C LYS A 75 15.40 12.75 15.01
N THR A 76 14.52 13.59 15.52
CA THR A 76 14.47 15.00 15.19
C THR A 76 15.60 15.78 15.91
N ASP A 77 15.84 17.03 15.51
CA ASP A 77 16.80 17.93 16.19
C ASP A 77 16.48 18.13 17.67
N GLU A 78 15.23 17.95 18.09
CA GLU A 78 14.77 18.03 19.49
C GLU A 78 14.94 16.69 20.26
N ASP A 79 15.68 15.72 19.73
CA ASP A 79 15.88 14.36 20.29
C ASP A 79 14.57 13.59 20.51
N THR A 80 13.56 13.89 19.71
CA THR A 80 12.25 13.22 19.70
C THR A 80 12.04 12.46 18.39
N PHE A 81 11.04 11.60 18.33
CA PHE A 81 10.65 10.89 17.11
C PHE A 81 9.39 11.51 16.50
N THR A 82 9.29 11.46 15.20
CA THR A 82 8.15 11.96 14.42
C THR A 82 6.83 11.33 14.89
N ASN A 83 5.76 12.12 14.87
CA ASN A 83 4.44 11.63 15.22
C ASN A 83 3.91 10.63 14.18
N GLU A 84 3.09 9.68 14.65
CA GLU A 84 2.46 8.62 13.87
C GLU A 84 1.69 9.18 12.67
N ASP A 85 0.88 10.23 12.86
CA ASP A 85 0.08 10.84 11.80
C ASP A 85 0.91 11.37 10.62
N ILE A 86 2.10 11.88 10.88
CA ILE A 86 2.99 12.39 9.83
C ILE A 86 3.50 11.22 8.99
N ILE A 87 3.93 10.14 9.64
CA ILE A 87 4.41 8.93 8.96
C ILE A 87 3.26 8.29 8.16
N HIS A 88 2.10 8.11 8.78
CA HIS A 88 0.91 7.60 8.10
C HIS A 88 0.60 8.41 6.83
N SER A 89 0.64 9.74 6.92
CA SER A 89 0.34 10.64 5.79
C SER A 89 1.27 10.46 4.60
N ILE A 90 2.47 9.91 4.77
CA ILE A 90 3.38 9.58 3.67
C ILE A 90 2.80 8.44 2.82
N PHE A 91 2.22 7.43 3.46
CA PHE A 91 1.64 6.28 2.76
C PHE A 91 0.31 6.64 2.10
N PHE A 92 -0.55 7.32 2.84
CA PHE A 92 -1.86 7.75 2.38
C PHE A 92 -2.39 8.93 3.22
N PRO A 93 -3.05 9.94 2.62
CA PRO A 93 -3.61 11.06 3.37
C PRO A 93 -4.64 10.59 4.41
N ILE A 94 -4.51 11.04 5.67
CA ILE A 94 -5.41 10.68 6.76
C ILE A 94 -6.80 11.28 6.59
N ARG A 95 -7.82 10.60 7.14
CA ARG A 95 -9.25 10.98 7.08
C ARG A 95 -9.82 11.10 5.68
N THR A 96 -9.25 10.34 4.74
CA THR A 96 -9.70 10.31 3.35
C THR A 96 -9.96 8.88 2.87
N SER A 97 -10.40 8.75 1.63
CA SER A 97 -10.57 7.46 0.97
C SER A 97 -9.95 7.47 -0.43
N SER A 98 -9.83 6.28 -1.03
CA SER A 98 -9.34 6.16 -2.41
C SER A 98 -10.25 6.83 -3.45
N ASP A 99 -11.49 7.15 -3.11
CA ASP A 99 -12.39 7.90 -3.97
C ASP A 99 -12.06 9.40 -3.97
N GLU A 100 -11.40 9.89 -2.91
CA GLU A 100 -11.02 11.29 -2.72
C GLU A 100 -9.57 11.56 -3.15
N VAL A 101 -8.70 10.54 -3.13
CA VAL A 101 -7.26 10.68 -3.35
C VAL A 101 -6.87 10.09 -4.70
N PRO A 102 -6.35 10.89 -5.65
CA PRO A 102 -5.85 10.39 -6.92
C PRO A 102 -4.72 9.37 -6.73
N PHE A 103 -4.68 8.34 -7.58
CA PHE A 103 -3.71 7.24 -7.51
C PHE A 103 -2.25 7.71 -7.41
N ASN A 104 -1.88 8.76 -8.12
CA ASN A 104 -0.52 9.31 -8.11
C ASN A 104 -0.12 10.03 -6.80
N LYS A 105 -1.04 10.16 -5.85
CA LYS A 105 -0.79 10.67 -4.49
C LYS A 105 -0.81 9.58 -3.42
N GLN A 106 -0.96 8.33 -3.83
CA GLN A 106 -0.97 7.17 -2.95
C GLN A 106 0.40 6.51 -2.98
N ASN A 107 1.00 6.30 -1.81
CA ASN A 107 2.34 5.74 -1.68
C ASN A 107 2.34 4.37 -0.98
N LEU A 108 1.26 3.60 -1.11
CA LEU A 108 1.15 2.25 -0.53
C LEU A 108 2.23 1.30 -1.06
N TRP A 109 2.77 1.56 -2.25
CA TRP A 109 3.90 0.86 -2.85
C TRP A 109 5.17 0.89 -1.96
N LEU A 110 5.28 1.83 -1.02
CA LEU A 110 6.34 1.84 -0.01
C LEU A 110 6.33 0.56 0.82
N LEU A 111 5.16 0.09 1.19
CA LEU A 111 4.98 -1.14 1.96
C LEU A 111 4.98 -2.36 1.03
N ASP A 112 4.05 -2.39 0.08
CA ASP A 112 3.95 -3.44 -0.93
C ASP A 112 3.30 -2.90 -2.21
N GLU A 113 3.88 -3.21 -3.38
CA GLU A 113 3.34 -2.80 -4.69
C GLU A 113 1.92 -3.33 -4.92
N ARG A 114 1.59 -4.49 -4.35
CA ARG A 114 0.26 -5.11 -4.45
C ARG A 114 -0.84 -4.28 -3.82
N LEU A 115 -0.52 -3.46 -2.83
CA LEU A 115 -1.49 -2.59 -2.16
C LEU A 115 -2.01 -1.46 -3.05
N ALA A 116 -1.35 -1.22 -4.19
CA ALA A 116 -1.85 -0.28 -5.20
C ALA A 116 -3.07 -0.80 -5.98
N TYR A 117 -3.36 -2.09 -5.92
CA TYR A 117 -4.46 -2.75 -6.66
C TYR A 117 -5.71 -2.99 -5.79
N HIS A 118 -6.08 -2.00 -4.99
CA HIS A 118 -7.28 -2.08 -4.16
C HIS A 118 -8.53 -1.59 -4.91
N SER A 119 -9.70 -2.13 -4.54
CA SER A 119 -10.99 -1.63 -5.02
C SER A 119 -11.47 -0.42 -4.23
N PHE A 120 -11.24 -0.42 -2.94
CA PHE A 120 -11.53 0.69 -2.04
C PHE A 120 -10.53 0.72 -0.89
N LEU A 121 -10.18 1.91 -0.43
CA LEU A 121 -9.35 2.14 0.74
C LEU A 121 -9.96 3.25 1.58
N SER A 122 -10.00 3.04 2.89
CA SER A 122 -10.33 4.03 3.92
C SER A 122 -9.10 4.28 4.79
N SER A 123 -8.80 5.54 5.06
CA SER A 123 -7.68 5.98 5.89
C SER A 123 -8.19 6.78 7.08
N ASP A 124 -7.87 6.33 8.30
CA ASP A 124 -8.20 7.01 9.56
C ASP A 124 -9.68 7.45 9.63
N LYS A 125 -10.59 6.58 9.17
CA LYS A 125 -12.05 6.78 9.26
C LYS A 125 -12.67 5.74 10.19
N THR A 126 -13.64 6.15 10.99
CA THR A 126 -14.38 5.24 11.85
C THR A 126 -15.19 4.24 11.03
N PHE A 127 -15.38 3.03 11.52
CA PHE A 127 -16.18 2.01 10.84
C PHE A 127 -17.58 2.53 10.49
N GLU A 128 -18.23 3.27 11.40
CA GLU A 128 -19.56 3.88 11.16
C GLU A 128 -19.57 4.89 10.00
N SER A 129 -18.43 5.51 9.67
CA SER A 129 -18.31 6.51 8.61
C SER A 129 -18.00 5.91 7.23
N ILE A 130 -17.68 4.62 7.17
CA ILE A 130 -17.34 3.93 5.91
C ILE A 130 -18.64 3.45 5.25
N GLN A 131 -18.97 4.02 4.11
CA GLN A 131 -20.23 3.74 3.41
C GLN A 131 -20.44 2.25 3.07
N GLN A 132 -19.38 1.48 2.90
CA GLN A 132 -19.40 0.06 2.59
C GLN A 132 -19.68 -0.83 3.80
N LEU A 133 -19.67 -0.26 5.01
CA LEU A 133 -19.89 -0.96 6.28
C LEU A 133 -21.18 -0.50 6.94
N ASP A 134 -22.02 -1.44 7.36
CA ASP A 134 -23.17 -1.18 8.25
C ASP A 134 -22.71 -1.49 9.69
N SER A 135 -21.96 -0.59 10.25
CA SER A 135 -21.41 -0.67 11.61
C SER A 135 -21.73 0.60 12.39
N LYS A 136 -21.76 0.49 13.72
CA LYS A 136 -21.88 1.61 14.66
C LYS A 136 -20.58 1.82 15.44
N SER A 137 -19.54 1.06 15.11
CA SER A 137 -18.25 1.15 15.79
C SER A 137 -17.54 2.45 15.46
N THR A 138 -17.00 3.07 16.49
CA THR A 138 -16.13 4.25 16.38
C THR A 138 -14.67 3.88 16.25
N ASP A 139 -14.35 2.59 16.20
CA ASP A 139 -13.00 2.10 15.96
C ASP A 139 -12.51 2.54 14.57
N ARG A 140 -11.22 2.78 14.46
CA ARG A 140 -10.66 3.51 13.36
C ARG A 140 -9.29 2.97 13.00
N PRO A 141 -9.22 2.02 12.05
CA PRO A 141 -7.95 1.54 11.53
C PRO A 141 -7.22 2.66 10.78
N ASP A 142 -5.89 2.66 10.86
CA ASP A 142 -5.10 3.60 10.08
C ASP A 142 -5.36 3.43 8.59
N LEU A 143 -5.24 2.21 8.05
CA LEU A 143 -5.73 1.89 6.71
C LEU A 143 -6.57 0.61 6.73
N LEU A 144 -7.73 0.68 6.12
CA LEU A 144 -8.58 -0.46 5.82
C LEU A 144 -8.77 -0.57 4.31
N ILE A 145 -8.28 -1.64 3.71
CA ILE A 145 -8.22 -1.88 2.27
C ILE A 145 -9.11 -3.05 1.91
N PHE A 146 -9.96 -2.82 0.94
CA PHE A 146 -10.86 -3.83 0.38
C PHE A 146 -10.26 -4.30 -0.95
N ASN A 147 -9.85 -5.55 -1.01
CA ASN A 147 -9.25 -6.12 -2.19
C ASN A 147 -10.29 -6.89 -3.00
N ASP A 148 -10.34 -6.61 -4.29
CA ASP A 148 -11.13 -7.41 -5.21
C ASP A 148 -10.53 -8.81 -5.38
N ALA A 149 -11.38 -9.73 -5.80
CA ALA A 149 -10.97 -11.04 -6.22
C ALA A 149 -9.91 -10.94 -7.33
N ILE A 150 -8.68 -11.39 -7.05
CA ILE A 150 -7.65 -11.59 -8.10
C ILE A 150 -8.00 -12.84 -8.93
N ALA A 151 -9.23 -13.25 -8.99
CA ALA A 151 -9.66 -14.35 -9.82
C ALA A 151 -10.45 -13.82 -11.01
N PHE A 152 -10.00 -14.16 -12.18
CA PHE A 152 -10.53 -14.08 -13.53
C PHE A 152 -12.07 -14.24 -13.65
N THR A 153 -12.83 -13.52 -12.87
CA THR A 153 -14.28 -13.41 -13.08
C THR A 153 -14.51 -12.03 -13.69
N GLU A 154 -15.01 -12.02 -14.92
CA GLU A 154 -15.50 -10.84 -15.63
C GLU A 154 -16.65 -10.12 -14.90
N ASP A 155 -16.95 -10.54 -13.68
CA ASP A 155 -18.05 -10.04 -12.88
C ASP A 155 -17.53 -8.98 -11.90
N GLU A 156 -17.66 -7.69 -12.27
CA GLU A 156 -17.45 -6.53 -11.40
C GLU A 156 -18.29 -6.56 -10.11
N SER A 157 -19.09 -7.61 -9.92
CA SER A 157 -20.00 -7.83 -8.79
C SER A 157 -19.50 -8.88 -7.79
N GLY A 158 -18.29 -9.41 -7.97
CA GLY A 158 -17.73 -10.41 -7.07
C GLY A 158 -17.56 -9.91 -5.62
N PRO A 159 -17.56 -10.81 -4.64
CA PRO A 159 -17.26 -10.45 -3.25
C PRO A 159 -15.82 -9.93 -3.14
N TYR A 160 -15.55 -9.05 -2.18
CA TYR A 160 -14.16 -8.78 -1.81
C TYR A 160 -13.51 -10.08 -1.37
N ASN A 161 -12.37 -10.42 -1.97
CA ASN A 161 -11.72 -11.69 -1.65
C ASN A 161 -10.89 -11.62 -0.38
N SER A 162 -10.50 -10.42 0.01
CA SER A 162 -9.69 -10.22 1.20
C SER A 162 -9.78 -8.78 1.70
N PHE A 163 -9.40 -8.61 2.95
CA PHE A 163 -9.18 -7.30 3.55
C PHE A 163 -7.71 -7.16 3.91
N THR A 164 -7.19 -5.95 3.74
CA THR A 164 -5.88 -5.61 4.30
C THR A 164 -6.04 -4.50 5.31
N ILE A 165 -5.45 -4.69 6.49
CA ILE A 165 -5.40 -3.71 7.57
C ILE A 165 -3.95 -3.30 7.73
N VAL A 166 -3.69 -2.00 7.76
CA VAL A 166 -2.38 -1.45 8.11
C VAL A 166 -2.52 -0.61 9.36
N GLU A 167 -1.65 -0.84 10.31
CA GLU A 167 -1.58 -0.11 11.57
C GLU A 167 -0.17 0.44 11.75
N PHE A 168 -0.04 1.75 11.87
CA PHE A 168 1.23 2.42 12.12
C PHE A 168 1.40 2.65 13.62
N LYS A 169 2.64 2.72 14.08
CA LYS A 169 2.95 3.17 15.43
C LYS A 169 4.12 4.14 15.40
N LYS A 170 4.09 5.09 16.30
CA LYS A 170 5.19 6.05 16.43
C LYS A 170 6.55 5.33 16.51
N PRO A 171 7.59 5.79 15.79
CA PRO A 171 8.92 5.23 15.89
C PRO A 171 9.41 5.16 17.34
N GLN A 172 10.12 4.10 17.68
CA GLN A 172 10.69 3.81 19.00
C GLN A 172 9.68 3.78 20.16
N ARG A 173 8.38 3.66 19.88
CA ARG A 173 7.38 3.44 20.92
C ARG A 173 7.72 2.21 21.75
N ASN A 174 7.73 2.33 23.08
CA ASN A 174 8.14 1.24 23.99
C ASN A 174 7.21 1.09 25.21
N ASN A 175 5.94 1.47 25.08
CA ASN A 175 4.93 1.35 26.12
C ASN A 175 3.79 0.41 25.73
N TYR A 176 4.13 -0.70 25.06
CA TYR A 176 3.15 -1.72 24.68
C TYR A 176 2.71 -2.55 25.88
N ILE A 177 1.40 -2.79 25.98
CA ILE A 177 0.75 -3.56 27.06
C ILE A 177 -0.08 -4.65 26.41
N ASP A 178 0.19 -5.91 26.77
CA ASP A 178 -0.53 -7.08 26.26
C ASP A 178 -1.99 -7.10 26.73
N ASN A 179 -2.92 -7.48 25.90
CA ASN A 179 -4.38 -7.46 26.11
C ASN A 179 -4.94 -6.04 26.41
N ASP A 180 -4.42 -5.03 25.74
CA ASP A 180 -4.91 -3.67 25.83
C ASP A 180 -4.96 -3.02 24.45
N PRO A 181 -6.14 -2.93 23.79
CA PRO A 181 -6.28 -2.37 22.45
C PRO A 181 -5.79 -0.92 22.32
N LYS A 182 -5.71 -0.16 23.42
CA LYS A 182 -5.17 1.22 23.37
C LYS A 182 -3.65 1.27 23.28
N HIS A 183 -2.98 0.20 23.73
CA HIS A 183 -1.53 0.14 23.85
C HIS A 183 -0.89 -1.00 23.08
N ASN A 184 -1.66 -1.81 22.37
CA ASN A 184 -1.16 -2.94 21.61
C ASN A 184 -1.81 -3.01 20.23
N PRO A 185 -1.05 -2.84 19.15
CA PRO A 185 -1.58 -2.89 17.79
C PRO A 185 -2.15 -4.26 17.40
N LEU A 186 -1.70 -5.34 18.03
CA LEU A 186 -2.25 -6.69 17.79
C LEU A 186 -3.70 -6.76 18.27
N ASP A 187 -3.97 -6.25 19.47
CA ASP A 187 -5.32 -6.26 20.05
C ASP A 187 -6.25 -5.29 19.27
N GLN A 188 -5.72 -4.15 18.78
CA GLN A 188 -6.47 -3.24 17.90
C GLN A 188 -6.92 -3.95 16.64
N VAL A 189 -5.99 -4.61 15.96
CA VAL A 189 -6.28 -5.33 14.72
C VAL A 189 -7.27 -6.48 14.94
N GLU A 190 -7.15 -7.21 16.04
CA GLU A 190 -8.12 -8.27 16.41
C GLU A 190 -9.54 -7.66 16.51
N THR A 191 -9.69 -6.54 17.20
CA THR A 191 -10.98 -5.83 17.29
C THR A 191 -11.50 -5.44 15.90
N TYR A 192 -10.66 -4.92 15.01
CA TYR A 192 -11.07 -4.55 13.65
C TYR A 192 -11.55 -5.74 12.83
N ILE A 193 -10.88 -6.89 12.94
CA ILE A 193 -11.27 -8.11 12.25
C ILE A 193 -12.62 -8.63 12.77
N GLU A 194 -12.81 -8.64 14.09
CA GLU A 194 -14.07 -9.03 14.72
C GLU A 194 -15.23 -8.14 14.24
N GLU A 195 -15.02 -6.82 14.18
CA GLU A 195 -16.01 -5.88 13.67
C GLU A 195 -16.38 -6.15 12.20
N LEU A 196 -15.40 -6.50 11.35
CA LEU A 196 -15.66 -6.86 9.96
C LEU A 196 -16.41 -8.19 9.80
N LEU A 197 -16.16 -9.15 10.69
CA LEU A 197 -16.86 -10.45 10.70
C LEU A 197 -18.30 -10.34 11.18
N GLU A 198 -18.56 -9.49 12.19
CA GLU A 198 -19.88 -9.26 12.77
C GLU A 198 -20.70 -8.26 11.94
N GLY A 199 -20.03 -7.35 11.25
CA GLY A 199 -20.61 -6.29 10.46
C GLY A 199 -21.28 -6.76 9.18
N LYS A 200 -22.03 -5.86 8.54
CA LYS A 200 -22.56 -6.06 7.21
C LYS A 200 -21.70 -5.28 6.22
N VAL A 201 -21.01 -5.99 5.35
CA VAL A 201 -20.19 -5.38 4.30
C VAL A 201 -20.97 -5.35 2.98
N THR A 202 -20.87 -4.24 2.25
CA THR A 202 -21.44 -4.08 0.93
C THR A 202 -20.40 -3.66 -0.09
N ASN A 203 -20.61 -3.96 -1.36
CA ASN A 203 -19.78 -3.40 -2.43
C ASN A 203 -20.23 -1.97 -2.77
N ARG A 204 -19.50 -1.29 -3.67
CA ARG A 204 -19.83 0.07 -4.14
C ARG A 204 -21.25 0.20 -4.74
N ARG A 205 -21.88 -0.91 -5.16
CA ARG A 205 -23.26 -0.94 -5.69
C ARG A 205 -24.30 -1.26 -4.60
N GLY A 206 -23.90 -1.30 -3.32
CA GLY A 206 -24.77 -1.61 -2.19
C GLY A 206 -25.18 -3.08 -2.06
N ARG A 207 -24.54 -3.99 -2.81
CA ARG A 207 -24.82 -5.43 -2.70
C ARG A 207 -24.06 -6.00 -1.52
N LYS A 208 -24.74 -6.84 -0.72
CA LYS A 208 -24.16 -7.50 0.45
C LYS A 208 -23.00 -8.41 0.03
N ILE A 209 -21.90 -8.30 0.76
CA ILE A 209 -20.73 -9.17 0.67
C ILE A 209 -20.73 -10.06 1.91
N ILE A 210 -20.46 -11.35 1.69
CA ILE A 210 -20.30 -12.29 2.80
C ILE A 210 -18.86 -12.20 3.26
N VAL A 211 -18.67 -11.79 4.53
CA VAL A 211 -17.40 -11.86 5.24
C VAL A 211 -17.60 -12.94 6.31
N ASP A 212 -16.74 -13.93 6.29
CA ASP A 212 -16.80 -15.07 7.23
C ASP A 212 -15.39 -15.47 7.68
N THR A 213 -15.32 -16.52 8.47
CA THR A 213 -14.07 -17.02 9.05
C THR A 213 -13.04 -17.50 8.01
N ASN A 214 -13.46 -17.73 6.75
CA ASN A 214 -12.58 -18.12 5.65
C ASN A 214 -12.09 -16.90 4.85
N THR A 215 -12.68 -15.73 5.05
CA THR A 215 -12.25 -14.50 4.39
C THR A 215 -10.82 -14.17 4.83
N PRO A 216 -9.85 -14.07 3.90
CA PRO A 216 -8.48 -13.78 4.25
C PRO A 216 -8.31 -12.33 4.73
N PHE A 217 -7.65 -12.17 5.85
CA PHE A 217 -7.18 -10.88 6.34
C PHE A 217 -5.66 -10.82 6.23
N TYR A 218 -5.16 -9.75 5.59
CA TYR A 218 -3.73 -9.42 5.57
C TYR A 218 -3.51 -8.23 6.49
N VAL A 219 -2.55 -8.35 7.40
CA VAL A 219 -2.29 -7.31 8.40
C VAL A 219 -0.84 -6.90 8.35
N TYR A 220 -0.62 -5.61 8.25
CA TYR A 220 0.70 -5.00 8.37
C TYR A 220 0.73 -4.08 9.59
N ILE A 221 1.54 -4.42 10.58
CA ILE A 221 1.84 -3.55 11.72
C ILE A 221 3.21 -2.96 11.47
N VAL A 222 3.24 -1.66 11.17
CA VAL A 222 4.46 -0.92 10.86
C VAL A 222 4.92 -0.17 12.09
N CYS A 223 5.98 -0.68 12.73
CA CYS A 223 6.48 -0.12 13.99
C CYS A 223 7.90 -0.61 14.28
N ASP A 224 8.64 0.09 15.11
CA ASP A 224 9.90 -0.45 15.63
C ASP A 224 9.66 -1.56 16.65
N ILE A 225 10.48 -2.61 16.57
CA ILE A 225 10.38 -3.75 17.47
C ILE A 225 11.20 -3.49 18.72
N THR A 226 10.61 -2.73 19.62
CA THR A 226 11.20 -2.43 20.92
C THR A 226 11.08 -3.58 21.91
N LYS A 227 11.84 -3.56 23.01
CA LYS A 227 11.87 -4.66 23.99
C LYS A 227 10.50 -5.02 24.58
N SER A 228 9.61 -4.01 24.77
CA SER A 228 8.27 -4.26 25.29
C SER A 228 7.43 -5.02 24.27
N PHE A 229 7.51 -4.63 22.98
CA PHE A 229 6.74 -5.26 21.92
C PHE A 229 7.29 -6.66 21.57
N GLU A 230 8.61 -6.81 21.51
CA GLU A 230 9.23 -8.10 21.24
C GLU A 230 8.83 -9.18 22.27
N LYS A 231 8.68 -8.81 23.56
CA LYS A 231 8.17 -9.73 24.59
C LYS A 231 6.74 -10.20 24.30
N ILE A 232 5.87 -9.29 23.84
CA ILE A 232 4.49 -9.62 23.48
C ILE A 232 4.48 -10.54 22.25
N LEU A 233 5.25 -10.20 21.20
CA LEU A 233 5.35 -10.99 19.98
C LEU A 233 5.79 -12.45 20.30
N LYS A 234 6.84 -12.60 21.12
CA LYS A 234 7.31 -13.93 21.53
C LYS A 234 6.29 -14.70 22.37
N LYS A 235 5.59 -14.01 23.28
CA LYS A 235 4.53 -14.61 24.11
C LYS A 235 3.36 -15.10 23.26
N ARG A 236 3.02 -14.36 22.18
CA ARG A 236 1.96 -14.69 21.22
C ARG A 236 2.45 -15.58 20.06
N GLU A 237 3.63 -16.19 20.19
CA GLU A 237 4.21 -17.17 19.27
C GLU A 237 4.50 -16.64 17.86
N PHE A 238 4.62 -15.32 17.69
CA PHE A 238 5.10 -14.75 16.44
C PHE A 238 6.48 -15.28 16.09
N LYS A 239 6.67 -15.64 14.83
CA LYS A 239 7.93 -16.17 14.31
C LYS A 239 8.75 -15.04 13.67
N PRO A 240 10.08 -15.03 13.85
CA PRO A 240 10.92 -14.08 13.14
C PRO A 240 10.85 -14.35 11.63
N MET A 241 10.88 -13.28 10.84
CA MET A 241 10.98 -13.41 9.39
C MET A 241 12.33 -14.01 8.97
N PRO A 242 12.42 -14.68 7.81
CA PRO A 242 13.64 -15.35 7.36
C PRO A 242 14.87 -14.45 7.25
N ASP A 243 14.67 -13.15 6.98
CA ASP A 243 15.72 -12.14 6.93
C ASP A 243 16.13 -11.58 8.31
N GLY A 244 15.51 -12.07 9.38
CA GLY A 244 15.74 -11.59 10.74
C GLY A 244 15.16 -10.21 11.05
N GLN A 245 14.46 -9.60 10.11
CA GLN A 245 13.90 -8.25 10.25
C GLN A 245 12.38 -8.31 10.31
N GLY A 246 11.83 -8.28 11.50
CA GLY A 246 10.38 -8.35 11.71
C GLY A 246 9.89 -9.72 12.13
N TYR A 247 8.59 -9.80 12.31
CA TYR A 247 7.89 -11.00 12.77
C TYR A 247 6.66 -11.26 11.91
N PHE A 248 6.21 -12.50 11.88
CA PHE A 248 4.96 -12.88 11.26
C PHE A 248 4.20 -13.91 12.09
N TYR A 249 2.89 -13.97 11.90
CA TYR A 249 2.01 -14.96 12.49
C TYR A 249 0.86 -15.26 11.54
N PHE A 250 0.46 -16.54 11.48
CA PHE A 250 -0.75 -16.95 10.78
C PHE A 250 -1.76 -17.50 11.79
N LYS A 251 -2.90 -16.82 11.92
CA LYS A 251 -4.01 -17.19 12.79
C LYS A 251 -5.09 -17.87 11.96
N SER A 252 -5.52 -19.06 12.34
CA SER A 252 -6.52 -19.84 11.59
C SER A 252 -7.60 -20.47 12.47
N GLU A 253 -7.62 -20.19 13.79
CA GLU A 253 -8.57 -20.86 14.70
C GLU A 253 -9.98 -20.30 14.63
N TYR A 254 -10.13 -18.96 14.57
CA TYR A 254 -11.43 -18.28 14.55
C TYR A 254 -11.65 -17.48 13.29
N TYR A 255 -10.59 -17.09 12.62
CA TYR A 255 -10.56 -16.36 11.35
C TYR A 255 -9.20 -16.58 10.68
N SER A 256 -9.15 -16.32 9.36
CA SER A 256 -7.91 -16.48 8.59
C SER A 256 -7.18 -15.14 8.49
N ALA A 257 -6.10 -14.96 9.25
CA ALA A 257 -5.29 -13.73 9.20
C ALA A 257 -3.79 -14.03 9.08
N TYR A 258 -3.14 -13.39 8.12
CA TYR A 258 -1.70 -13.33 8.00
C TYR A 258 -1.20 -11.96 8.48
N ILE A 259 -0.45 -11.96 9.58
CA ILE A 259 -0.02 -10.75 10.28
C ILE A 259 1.49 -10.61 10.13
N GLU A 260 1.93 -9.47 9.60
CA GLU A 260 3.33 -9.08 9.54
C GLU A 260 3.58 -7.87 10.44
N VAL A 261 4.62 -7.96 11.26
CA VAL A 261 5.16 -6.84 12.04
C VAL A 261 6.47 -6.41 11.40
N ILE A 262 6.47 -5.22 10.82
CA ILE A 262 7.54 -4.75 9.93
C ILE A 262 8.18 -3.49 10.51
N PRO A 263 9.49 -3.50 10.84
CA PRO A 263 10.22 -2.31 11.23
C PRO A 263 10.27 -1.27 10.10
N PHE A 264 10.24 0.00 10.45
CA PHE A 264 10.33 1.09 9.47
C PHE A 264 11.60 1.00 8.60
N GLU A 265 12.74 0.66 9.19
CA GLU A 265 13.99 0.45 8.44
C GLU A 265 13.85 -0.63 7.34
N LYS A 266 13.09 -1.68 7.62
CA LYS A 266 12.81 -2.73 6.63
C LYS A 266 11.92 -2.20 5.50
N VAL A 267 10.91 -1.38 5.81
CA VAL A 267 10.06 -0.76 4.79
C VAL A 267 10.92 0.07 3.83
N VAL A 268 11.76 0.96 4.38
CA VAL A 268 12.69 1.80 3.59
C VAL A 268 13.65 0.94 2.76
N THR A 269 14.31 -0.02 3.39
CA THR A 269 15.28 -0.89 2.72
C THR A 269 14.65 -1.68 1.57
N ASN A 270 13.45 -2.22 1.78
CA ASN A 270 12.72 -2.96 0.76
C ASN A 270 12.25 -2.04 -0.38
N ALA A 271 11.78 -0.84 -0.06
CA ALA A 271 11.41 0.15 -1.06
C ALA A 271 12.62 0.57 -1.92
N LYS A 272 13.77 0.84 -1.30
CA LYS A 272 15.03 1.10 -2.02
C LYS A 272 15.40 -0.06 -2.96
N LYS A 273 15.38 -1.30 -2.46
CA LYS A 273 15.72 -2.50 -3.26
C LYS A 273 14.77 -2.69 -4.45
N ARG A 274 13.46 -2.52 -4.27
CA ARG A 274 12.47 -2.66 -5.35
C ARG A 274 12.66 -1.61 -6.45
N ASN A 275 13.08 -0.40 -6.09
CA ASN A 275 13.23 0.70 -7.02
C ASN A 275 14.66 0.87 -7.55
N ARG A 276 15.64 0.07 -7.09
CA ARG A 276 17.06 0.22 -7.44
C ARG A 276 17.30 0.30 -8.94
N ILE A 277 16.73 -0.61 -9.72
CA ILE A 277 16.90 -0.63 -11.18
C ILE A 277 16.42 0.68 -11.82
N LEU A 278 15.36 1.28 -11.29
CA LEU A 278 14.84 2.55 -11.81
C LEU A 278 15.78 3.72 -11.46
N PHE A 279 16.35 3.70 -10.26
CA PHE A 279 17.32 4.72 -9.83
C PHE A 279 18.62 4.62 -10.60
N ASP A 280 19.19 3.41 -10.73
CA ASP A 280 20.39 3.13 -11.56
C ASP A 280 20.18 3.64 -13.01
N LYS A 281 19.02 3.39 -13.60
CA LYS A 281 18.71 3.82 -14.98
C LYS A 281 18.67 5.34 -15.15
N LEU A 282 18.35 6.07 -14.11
CA LEU A 282 18.35 7.54 -14.12
C LEU A 282 19.64 8.16 -13.57
N GLY A 283 20.57 7.35 -13.04
CA GLY A 283 21.81 7.84 -12.44
C GLY A 283 21.57 8.70 -11.18
N ILE A 284 20.57 8.33 -10.37
CA ILE A 284 20.18 9.04 -9.16
C ILE A 284 20.30 8.16 -7.89
N ASP A 285 21.24 7.24 -7.86
CA ASP A 285 21.50 6.32 -6.74
C ASP A 285 21.92 7.02 -5.46
#